data_db524ea6f27585d13d0f22dcf77c9118
#
_entry.id   db524ea6f27585d13d0f22dcf77c9118
#
_cell.length_a   1.000
_cell.length_b   1.000
_cell.length_c   1.000
_cell.angle_alpha   90.00
_cell.angle_beta   90.00
_cell.angle_gamma   90.00
#
_symmetry.space_group_name_H-M   'P 1'
#
loop_
_entity.id
_entity.type
_entity.pdbx_description
1 polymer ?
#
loop_
_entity_poly.entity_id
_entity_poly.type
_entity_poly.pdbx_seq_one_letter_code
_entity_poly.pdbx_strand_id
1 'polypeptide(L)'
;MWENVRFSMNSTMPLFFVMLLGYVLYQKKFLSDAFVAGANKFVFYVALPVQLFRDLAATDVRAAFDGAYVLFCFVVTLVSILGIWALAKLFLPDKRLVGEFVQVCYRSSAAILGTAFLQSIYGTAEMSSMMILGSVPLYNVMAVVILMLEGPEAAQAGSMTAKLKKSVKGILTNPTLLGIAAGFAWSLLGLPMPTMAGKTLSSIAGLTSPLALLAIGAGFKGRKALGYLRPTAVATAIKLMALPALFLPVAVHLGFTDEKLVALLVMLGSIATPSCYVMAKQMGHEGVLTGSVCVTTTLFSAFSLTFWLFLLRSMGCIA
;
A
#
# COMPACT_ATOMS: atom_id res chain seq x y z
N MET A 1 -4.79 -17.05 -20.50
CA MET A 1 -5.74 -15.96 -20.12
C MET A 1 -6.66 -16.39 -18.96
N TRP A 2 -7.38 -17.52 -19.07
CA TRP A 2 -8.31 -18.00 -18.03
C TRP A 2 -7.64 -18.34 -16.70
N GLU A 3 -6.45 -18.91 -16.73
CA GLU A 3 -5.64 -19.20 -15.53
C GLU A 3 -5.21 -17.91 -14.79
N ASN A 4 -4.79 -16.88 -15.52
CA ASN A 4 -4.43 -15.60 -14.91
C ASN A 4 -5.63 -14.91 -14.26
N VAL A 5 -6.83 -14.98 -14.87
CA VAL A 5 -8.07 -14.48 -14.26
C VAL A 5 -8.34 -15.24 -12.96
N ARG A 6 -8.31 -16.57 -13.01
CA ARG A 6 -8.56 -17.43 -11.85
C ARG A 6 -7.55 -17.15 -10.72
N PHE A 7 -6.27 -17.02 -11.07
CA PHE A 7 -5.22 -16.69 -10.10
C PHE A 7 -5.43 -15.30 -9.48
N SER A 8 -5.66 -14.28 -10.31
CA SER A 8 -5.88 -12.92 -9.83
C SER A 8 -7.12 -12.83 -8.94
N MET A 9 -8.20 -13.53 -9.30
CA MET A 9 -9.41 -13.62 -8.46
C MET A 9 -9.14 -14.33 -7.15
N ASN A 10 -8.45 -15.46 -7.17
CA ASN A 10 -8.10 -16.20 -5.94
C ASN A 10 -7.20 -15.39 -4.99
N SER A 11 -6.38 -14.50 -5.53
CA SER A 11 -5.50 -13.65 -4.74
C SER A 11 -6.21 -12.42 -4.14
N THR A 12 -7.23 -11.89 -4.81
CA THR A 12 -7.87 -10.60 -4.43
C THR A 12 -9.25 -10.77 -3.80
N MET A 13 -10.07 -11.73 -4.27
CA MET A 13 -11.43 -11.94 -3.74
C MET A 13 -11.47 -12.30 -2.25
N PRO A 14 -10.56 -13.11 -1.68
CA PRO A 14 -10.54 -13.36 -0.25
C PRO A 14 -10.47 -12.08 0.58
N LEU A 15 -9.70 -11.08 0.11
CA LEU A 15 -9.57 -9.79 0.81
C LEU A 15 -10.89 -9.02 0.79
N PHE A 16 -11.62 -9.06 -0.33
CA PHE A 16 -12.95 -8.49 -0.43
C PHE A 16 -13.94 -9.18 0.51
N PHE A 17 -13.92 -10.51 0.60
CA PHE A 17 -14.81 -11.24 1.50
C PHE A 17 -14.54 -10.95 2.98
N VAL A 18 -13.30 -10.70 3.37
CA VAL A 18 -12.97 -10.26 4.74
C VAL A 18 -13.54 -8.87 5.01
N MET A 19 -13.48 -7.93 4.04
CA MET A 19 -14.14 -6.62 4.18
C MET A 19 -15.67 -6.77 4.28
N LEU A 20 -16.27 -7.62 3.43
CA LEU A 20 -17.69 -7.90 3.47
C LEU A 20 -18.11 -8.50 4.81
N LEU A 21 -17.33 -9.43 5.34
CA LEU A 21 -17.55 -10.00 6.67
C LEU A 21 -17.52 -8.91 7.75
N GLY A 22 -16.53 -8.02 7.72
CA GLY A 22 -16.45 -6.87 8.64
C GLY A 22 -17.68 -5.98 8.59
N TYR A 23 -18.17 -5.69 7.38
CA TYR A 23 -19.41 -4.92 7.17
C TYR A 23 -20.63 -5.64 7.76
N VAL A 24 -20.82 -6.92 7.45
CA VAL A 24 -21.96 -7.72 7.95
C VAL A 24 -21.95 -7.85 9.47
N LEU A 25 -20.79 -8.13 10.06
CA LEU A 25 -20.65 -8.24 11.51
C LEU A 25 -20.93 -6.91 12.23
N TYR A 26 -20.53 -5.79 11.63
CA TYR A 26 -20.82 -4.47 12.16
C TYR A 26 -22.31 -4.14 12.07
N GLN A 27 -22.97 -4.41 10.94
CA GLN A 27 -24.43 -4.23 10.79
C GLN A 27 -25.24 -5.07 11.78
N LYS A 28 -24.75 -6.28 12.07
CA LYS A 28 -25.36 -7.18 13.08
C LYS A 28 -24.97 -6.81 14.53
N LYS A 29 -24.28 -5.69 14.74
CA LYS A 29 -23.81 -5.22 16.07
C LYS A 29 -22.89 -6.22 16.80
N PHE A 30 -22.31 -7.18 16.10
CA PHE A 30 -21.30 -8.08 16.66
C PHE A 30 -19.97 -7.36 16.86
N LEU A 31 -19.58 -6.49 15.90
CA LEU A 31 -18.45 -5.58 16.05
C LEU A 31 -18.94 -4.21 16.50
N SER A 32 -18.40 -3.73 17.63
CA SER A 32 -18.68 -2.39 18.15
C SER A 32 -17.71 -1.32 17.59
N ASP A 33 -18.09 -0.04 17.69
CA ASP A 33 -17.18 1.07 17.36
C ASP A 33 -15.90 1.03 18.19
N ALA A 34 -15.98 0.59 19.46
CA ALA A 34 -14.83 0.41 20.33
C ALA A 34 -13.87 -0.67 19.81
N PHE A 35 -14.39 -1.78 19.32
CA PHE A 35 -13.58 -2.82 18.68
C PHE A 35 -12.88 -2.29 17.43
N VAL A 36 -13.60 -1.60 16.55
CA VAL A 36 -13.02 -1.04 15.30
C VAL A 36 -11.93 -0.02 15.60
N ALA A 37 -12.17 0.86 16.57
CA ALA A 37 -11.17 1.82 17.03
C ALA A 37 -9.94 1.14 17.65
N GLY A 38 -10.16 0.13 18.50
CA GLY A 38 -9.09 -0.67 19.10
C GLY A 38 -8.28 -1.45 18.06
N ALA A 39 -8.93 -2.08 17.09
CA ALA A 39 -8.29 -2.78 15.98
C ALA A 39 -7.41 -1.84 15.14
N ASN A 40 -7.93 -0.68 14.74
CA ASN A 40 -7.16 0.33 14.04
C ASN A 40 -5.95 0.81 14.85
N LYS A 41 -6.13 1.05 16.16
CA LYS A 41 -5.04 1.45 17.06
C LYS A 41 -3.98 0.36 17.17
N PHE A 42 -4.37 -0.89 17.38
CA PHE A 42 -3.45 -2.03 17.47
C PHE A 42 -2.67 -2.21 16.15
N VAL A 43 -3.36 -2.16 15.01
CA VAL A 43 -2.71 -2.29 13.71
C VAL A 43 -1.69 -1.17 13.50
N PHE A 44 -2.04 0.09 13.81
CA PHE A 44 -1.15 1.23 13.59
C PHE A 44 0.08 1.24 14.51
N TYR A 45 -0.11 0.95 15.81
CA TYR A 45 0.95 1.08 16.80
C TYR A 45 1.78 -0.18 17.00
N VAL A 46 1.26 -1.36 16.61
CA VAL A 46 1.92 -2.65 16.88
C VAL A 46 2.11 -3.46 15.59
N ALA A 47 1.01 -3.89 14.94
CA ALA A 47 1.11 -4.88 13.88
C ALA A 47 1.82 -4.34 12.63
N LEU A 48 1.51 -3.12 12.20
CA LEU A 48 2.12 -2.50 11.01
C LEU A 48 3.62 -2.20 11.20
N PRO A 49 4.08 -1.60 12.31
CA PRO A 49 5.51 -1.45 12.58
C PRO A 49 6.27 -2.78 12.62
N VAL A 50 5.69 -3.80 13.25
CA VAL A 50 6.28 -5.15 13.30
C VAL A 50 6.33 -5.78 11.91
N GLN A 51 5.29 -5.62 11.10
CA GLN A 51 5.29 -6.09 9.72
C GLN A 51 6.41 -5.45 8.90
N LEU A 52 6.53 -4.12 8.96
CA LEU A 52 7.55 -3.39 8.20
C LEU A 52 8.97 -3.70 8.68
N PHE A 53 9.16 -3.84 9.99
CA PHE A 53 10.41 -4.33 10.54
C PHE A 53 10.76 -5.71 9.97
N ARG A 54 9.84 -6.67 10.06
CA ARG A 54 10.05 -8.04 9.57
C ARG A 54 10.36 -8.08 8.08
N ASP A 55 9.57 -7.37 7.27
CA ASP A 55 9.69 -7.40 5.81
C ASP A 55 11.03 -6.82 5.37
N LEU A 56 11.52 -5.76 6.02
CA LEU A 56 12.83 -5.17 5.73
C LEU A 56 13.99 -5.98 6.34
N ALA A 57 13.84 -6.50 7.56
CA ALA A 57 14.86 -7.31 8.20
C ALA A 57 15.09 -8.65 7.47
N ALA A 58 14.08 -9.18 6.78
CA ALA A 58 14.18 -10.38 5.96
C ALA A 58 14.78 -10.13 4.57
N THR A 59 14.90 -8.87 4.13
CA THR A 59 15.46 -8.52 2.83
C THR A 59 16.99 -8.56 2.91
N ASP A 60 17.61 -9.50 2.20
CA ASP A 60 19.07 -9.52 2.06
C ASP A 60 19.51 -8.45 1.05
N VAL A 61 19.92 -7.29 1.58
CA VAL A 61 20.39 -6.17 0.77
C VAL A 61 21.74 -6.47 0.08
N ARG A 62 22.43 -7.55 0.46
CA ARG A 62 23.77 -7.88 -0.03
C ARG A 62 23.78 -8.96 -1.11
N ALA A 63 22.79 -9.84 -1.13
CA ALA A 63 22.68 -10.92 -2.09
C ALA A 63 22.03 -10.40 -3.40
N ALA A 64 22.65 -10.69 -4.54
CA ALA A 64 22.16 -10.42 -5.90
C ALA A 64 21.48 -9.03 -6.09
N PHE A 65 22.07 -7.96 -5.51
CA PHE A 65 21.49 -6.62 -5.51
C PHE A 65 21.49 -6.00 -6.91
N ASP A 66 20.30 -5.91 -7.53
CA ASP A 66 20.10 -5.13 -8.74
C ASP A 66 19.81 -3.66 -8.41
N GLY A 67 20.87 -2.89 -8.25
CA GLY A 67 20.79 -1.47 -7.91
C GLY A 67 20.03 -0.63 -8.95
N ALA A 68 20.12 -0.99 -10.23
CA ALA A 68 19.40 -0.29 -11.29
C ALA A 68 17.88 -0.48 -11.16
N TYR A 69 17.44 -1.70 -10.88
CA TYR A 69 16.03 -2.01 -10.68
C TYR A 69 15.47 -1.39 -9.39
N VAL A 70 16.20 -1.47 -8.28
CA VAL A 70 15.82 -0.84 -7.00
C VAL A 70 15.71 0.68 -7.17
N LEU A 71 16.69 1.31 -7.83
CA LEU A 71 16.67 2.74 -8.11
C LEU A 71 15.48 3.12 -9.00
N PHE A 72 15.18 2.33 -10.02
CA PHE A 72 14.02 2.54 -10.87
C PHE A 72 12.72 2.48 -10.07
N CYS A 73 12.51 1.45 -9.24
CA CYS A 73 11.35 1.34 -8.36
C CYS A 73 11.23 2.56 -7.42
N PHE A 74 12.35 3.04 -6.86
CA PHE A 74 12.38 4.22 -6.00
C PHE A 74 11.98 5.48 -6.76
N VAL A 75 12.59 5.74 -7.92
CA VAL A 75 12.34 6.94 -8.73
C VAL A 75 10.89 6.96 -9.23
N VAL A 76 10.40 5.85 -9.77
CA VAL A 76 9.01 5.72 -10.23
C VAL A 76 8.03 5.96 -9.09
N THR A 77 8.30 5.42 -7.92
CA THR A 77 7.50 5.64 -6.72
C THR A 77 7.50 7.13 -6.33
N LEU A 78 8.67 7.76 -6.26
CA LEU A 78 8.81 9.17 -5.90
C LEU A 78 8.09 10.09 -6.89
N VAL A 79 8.28 9.87 -8.18
CA VAL A 79 7.63 10.64 -9.27
C VAL A 79 6.11 10.46 -9.20
N SER A 80 5.62 9.23 -9.00
CA SER A 80 4.19 8.95 -8.81
C SER A 80 3.63 9.73 -7.64
N ILE A 81 4.29 9.69 -6.48
CA ILE A 81 3.83 10.39 -5.27
C ILE A 81 3.76 11.89 -5.49
N LEU A 82 4.87 12.49 -5.94
CA LEU A 82 4.96 13.95 -6.13
C LEU A 82 4.00 14.43 -7.24
N GLY A 83 3.90 13.70 -8.35
CA GLY A 83 2.98 14.01 -9.42
C GLY A 83 1.51 13.94 -9.00
N ILE A 84 1.11 12.85 -8.34
CA ILE A 84 -0.26 12.70 -7.83
C ILE A 84 -0.56 13.78 -6.77
N TRP A 85 0.39 14.10 -5.90
CA TRP A 85 0.21 15.12 -4.87
C TRP A 85 0.03 16.50 -5.48
N ALA A 86 0.85 16.88 -6.45
CA ALA A 86 0.71 18.13 -7.17
C ALA A 86 -0.63 18.22 -7.89
N LEU A 87 -1.01 17.17 -8.64
CA LEU A 87 -2.30 17.11 -9.34
C LEU A 87 -3.49 17.15 -8.38
N ALA A 88 -3.43 16.44 -7.26
CA ALA A 88 -4.49 16.48 -6.26
C ALA A 88 -4.65 17.87 -5.65
N LYS A 89 -3.54 18.57 -5.36
CA LYS A 89 -3.60 19.97 -4.90
C LYS A 89 -4.20 20.94 -5.91
N LEU A 90 -3.99 20.70 -7.19
CA LEU A 90 -4.53 21.56 -8.25
C LEU A 90 -6.01 21.24 -8.52
N PHE A 91 -6.34 19.98 -8.74
CA PHE A 91 -7.62 19.58 -9.33
C PHE A 91 -8.66 19.03 -8.34
N LEU A 92 -8.27 18.61 -7.12
CA LEU A 92 -9.23 18.08 -6.17
C LEU A 92 -10.01 19.25 -5.51
N PRO A 93 -11.36 19.30 -5.66
CA PRO A 93 -12.16 20.41 -5.11
C PRO A 93 -12.10 20.48 -3.58
N ASP A 94 -12.26 19.35 -2.90
CA ASP A 94 -12.18 19.26 -1.45
C ASP A 94 -10.73 18.97 -1.01
N LYS A 95 -10.04 20.00 -0.54
CA LYS A 95 -8.64 19.91 -0.11
C LYS A 95 -8.43 19.01 1.11
N ARG A 96 -9.46 18.73 1.90
CA ARG A 96 -9.40 17.82 3.06
C ARG A 96 -9.17 16.37 2.64
N LEU A 97 -9.50 16.03 1.40
CA LEU A 97 -9.33 14.70 0.84
C LEU A 97 -7.94 14.47 0.24
N VAL A 98 -7.11 15.50 0.09
CA VAL A 98 -5.81 15.41 -0.61
C VAL A 98 -4.94 14.32 0.01
N GLY A 99 -4.78 14.29 1.33
CA GLY A 99 -3.97 13.30 2.02
C GLY A 99 -4.43 11.86 1.76
N GLU A 100 -5.75 11.61 1.92
CA GLU A 100 -6.34 10.30 1.65
C GLU A 100 -6.20 9.91 0.16
N PHE A 101 -6.54 10.84 -0.75
CA PHE A 101 -6.50 10.61 -2.19
C PHE A 101 -5.09 10.23 -2.66
N VAL A 102 -4.09 11.02 -2.28
CA VAL A 102 -2.72 10.79 -2.72
C VAL A 102 -2.21 9.44 -2.28
N GLN A 103 -2.35 9.09 -0.99
CA GLN A 103 -1.80 7.84 -0.49
C GLN A 103 -2.45 6.60 -1.12
N VAL A 104 -3.75 6.61 -1.38
CA VAL A 104 -4.43 5.45 -1.99
C VAL A 104 -4.13 5.30 -3.47
N CYS A 105 -3.77 6.37 -4.17
CA CYS A 105 -3.38 6.31 -5.57
C CYS A 105 -2.03 5.63 -5.78
N TYR A 106 -1.04 5.82 -4.89
CA TYR A 106 0.30 5.24 -5.12
C TYR A 106 0.58 3.97 -4.30
N ARG A 107 0.02 3.83 -3.10
CA ARG A 107 0.35 2.69 -2.22
C ARG A 107 -0.32 1.40 -2.67
N SER A 108 0.48 0.41 -2.94
CA SER A 108 0.07 -0.94 -3.33
C SER A 108 0.27 -1.95 -2.21
N SER A 109 -0.44 -3.06 -2.29
CA SER A 109 -0.16 -4.27 -1.51
C SER A 109 1.03 -5.04 -2.10
N ALA A 110 2.12 -4.31 -2.36
CA ALA A 110 3.28 -4.78 -3.11
C ALA A 110 3.96 -6.00 -2.47
N ALA A 111 4.16 -5.96 -1.14
CA ALA A 111 4.82 -7.05 -0.44
C ALA A 111 4.03 -8.37 -0.49
N ILE A 112 2.71 -8.33 -0.27
CA ILE A 112 1.89 -9.54 -0.22
C ILE A 112 1.60 -10.06 -1.61
N LEU A 113 1.04 -9.21 -2.48
CA LEU A 113 0.65 -9.62 -3.83
C LEU A 113 1.85 -9.80 -4.75
N GLY A 114 2.91 -8.98 -4.62
CA GLY A 114 4.13 -9.12 -5.42
C GLY A 114 4.78 -10.48 -5.22
N THR A 115 5.00 -10.86 -3.96
CA THR A 115 5.55 -12.18 -3.64
C THR A 115 4.66 -13.31 -4.13
N ALA A 116 3.33 -13.22 -3.92
CA ALA A 116 2.39 -14.25 -4.35
C ALA A 116 2.34 -14.40 -5.89
N PHE A 117 2.33 -13.28 -6.62
CA PHE A 117 2.33 -13.31 -8.09
C PHE A 117 3.61 -13.88 -8.66
N LEU A 118 4.77 -13.44 -8.20
CA LEU A 118 6.06 -13.96 -8.68
C LEU A 118 6.23 -15.43 -8.34
N GLN A 119 5.93 -15.83 -7.12
CA GLN A 119 5.98 -17.23 -6.70
C GLN A 119 5.06 -18.12 -7.55
N SER A 120 3.89 -17.63 -7.93
CA SER A 120 2.94 -18.40 -8.74
C SER A 120 3.34 -18.49 -10.22
N ILE A 121 3.93 -17.43 -10.79
CA ILE A 121 4.24 -17.37 -12.22
C ILE A 121 5.63 -17.96 -12.49
N TYR A 122 6.62 -17.65 -11.65
CA TYR A 122 8.03 -17.97 -11.88
C TYR A 122 8.63 -18.96 -10.88
N GLY A 123 7.91 -19.31 -9.80
CA GLY A 123 8.41 -20.18 -8.74
C GLY A 123 9.42 -19.50 -7.79
N THR A 124 9.73 -18.23 -7.99
CA THR A 124 10.64 -17.44 -7.17
C THR A 124 9.96 -16.14 -6.73
N ALA A 125 10.56 -15.42 -5.78
CA ALA A 125 10.07 -14.13 -5.33
C ALA A 125 11.21 -13.11 -5.12
N GLU A 126 12.38 -13.35 -5.71
CA GLU A 126 13.58 -12.53 -5.50
C GLU A 126 13.36 -11.09 -5.94
N MET A 127 12.79 -10.87 -7.12
CA MET A 127 12.52 -9.53 -7.64
C MET A 127 11.45 -8.80 -6.84
N SER A 128 10.56 -9.52 -6.14
CA SER A 128 9.64 -8.92 -5.17
C SER A 128 10.39 -8.25 -4.02
N SER A 129 11.44 -8.88 -3.50
CA SER A 129 12.26 -8.32 -2.42
C SER A 129 12.97 -7.03 -2.85
N MET A 130 13.51 -7.00 -4.08
CA MET A 130 14.15 -5.81 -4.65
C MET A 130 13.13 -4.67 -4.87
N MET A 131 11.96 -4.98 -5.40
CA MET A 131 10.86 -4.03 -5.56
C MET A 131 10.38 -3.48 -4.21
N ILE A 132 10.25 -4.33 -3.17
CA ILE A 132 9.89 -3.92 -1.81
C ILE A 132 10.91 -2.94 -1.26
N LEU A 133 12.20 -3.24 -1.41
CA LEU A 133 13.29 -2.38 -0.95
C LEU A 133 13.23 -0.99 -1.59
N GLY A 134 12.98 -0.91 -2.90
CA GLY A 134 12.90 0.35 -3.64
C GLY A 134 11.62 1.16 -3.38
N SER A 135 10.51 0.53 -3.00
CA SER A 135 9.21 1.21 -2.95
C SER A 135 8.59 1.32 -1.55
N VAL A 136 8.59 0.25 -0.76
CA VAL A 136 7.79 0.17 0.48
C VAL A 136 8.25 1.12 1.58
N PRO A 137 9.55 1.34 1.83
CA PRO A 137 10.00 2.37 2.77
C PRO A 137 9.48 3.75 2.36
N LEU A 138 9.62 4.10 1.08
CA LEU A 138 9.17 5.38 0.55
C LEU A 138 7.64 5.53 0.63
N TYR A 139 6.88 4.47 0.35
CA TYR A 139 5.42 4.46 0.52
C TYR A 139 5.00 4.89 1.91
N ASN A 140 5.63 4.34 2.93
CA ASN A 140 5.24 4.58 4.31
C ASN A 140 5.73 5.93 4.83
N VAL A 141 6.97 6.31 4.51
CA VAL A 141 7.52 7.64 4.87
C VAL A 141 6.64 8.74 4.27
N MET A 142 6.37 8.67 2.98
CA MET A 142 5.59 9.68 2.29
C MET A 142 4.11 9.68 2.71
N ALA A 143 3.53 8.52 3.05
CA ALA A 143 2.19 8.48 3.60
C ALA A 143 2.08 9.25 4.92
N VAL A 144 3.03 9.05 5.84
CA VAL A 144 3.08 9.80 7.10
C VAL A 144 3.23 11.30 6.83
N VAL A 145 4.19 11.68 5.97
CA VAL A 145 4.44 13.09 5.62
C VAL A 145 3.18 13.75 5.04
N ILE A 146 2.58 13.11 4.03
CA ILE A 146 1.42 13.66 3.33
C ILE A 146 0.19 13.73 4.24
N LEU A 147 -0.11 12.66 4.99
CA LEU A 147 -1.25 12.67 5.91
C LEU A 147 -1.10 13.71 7.03
N MET A 148 0.14 13.97 7.48
CA MET A 148 0.39 15.02 8.46
C MET A 148 0.26 16.42 7.86
N LEU A 149 0.80 16.66 6.68
CA LEU A 149 0.79 17.99 6.04
C LEU A 149 -0.60 18.37 5.51
N GLU A 150 -1.37 17.41 5.05
CA GLU A 150 -2.72 17.61 4.52
C GLU A 150 -3.83 17.24 5.55
N GLY A 151 -3.44 16.96 6.78
CA GLY A 151 -4.35 16.56 7.85
C GLY A 151 -5.05 17.74 8.53
N PRO A 152 -6.14 17.47 9.29
CA PRO A 152 -6.93 18.51 9.97
C PRO A 152 -6.12 19.31 10.99
N GLU A 153 -5.12 18.71 11.61
CA GLU A 153 -4.23 19.40 12.55
C GLU A 153 -3.29 20.41 11.87
N ALA A 154 -2.88 20.13 10.64
CA ALA A 154 -2.08 21.08 9.86
C ALA A 154 -2.88 22.32 9.46
N ALA A 155 -4.18 22.17 9.24
CA ALA A 155 -5.08 23.29 8.94
C ALA A 155 -5.23 24.27 10.13
N GLN A 156 -5.10 23.79 11.37
CA GLN A 156 -5.25 24.58 12.59
C GLN A 156 -3.96 25.25 13.08
N ALA A 157 -2.80 24.84 12.58
CA ALA A 157 -1.52 25.40 13.00
C ALA A 157 -1.27 26.77 12.34
N GLY A 158 -1.16 27.81 13.15
CA GLY A 158 -1.15 29.22 12.71
C GLY A 158 0.09 29.66 11.91
N SER A 159 1.28 29.05 12.11
CA SER A 159 2.50 29.43 11.37
C SER A 159 3.13 28.26 10.66
N MET A 160 3.81 28.51 9.53
CA MET A 160 4.51 27.48 8.75
C MET A 160 5.60 26.80 9.59
N THR A 161 6.31 27.54 10.42
CA THR A 161 7.36 27.02 11.31
C THR A 161 6.79 26.07 12.37
N ALA A 162 5.64 26.41 12.97
CA ALA A 162 4.96 25.53 13.93
C ALA A 162 4.45 24.25 13.27
N LYS A 163 3.92 24.34 12.05
CA LYS A 163 3.52 23.19 11.22
C LYS A 163 4.71 22.26 10.98
N LEU A 164 5.84 22.81 10.53
CA LEU A 164 7.02 22.03 10.21
C LEU A 164 7.60 21.35 11.46
N LYS A 165 7.73 22.06 12.59
CA LYS A 165 8.23 21.50 13.86
C LYS A 165 7.34 20.37 14.37
N LYS A 166 6.01 20.55 14.33
CA LYS A 166 5.06 19.52 14.74
C LYS A 166 5.12 18.30 13.82
N SER A 167 5.22 18.53 12.49
CA SER A 167 5.37 17.45 11.50
C SER A 167 6.66 16.67 11.69
N VAL A 168 7.81 17.34 11.87
CA VAL A 168 9.08 16.67 12.11
C VAL A 168 9.04 15.81 13.37
N LYS A 169 8.52 16.35 14.49
CA LYS A 169 8.36 15.58 15.73
C LYS A 169 7.46 14.37 15.51
N GLY A 170 6.31 14.56 14.86
CA GLY A 170 5.37 13.47 14.57
C GLY A 170 5.97 12.40 13.65
N ILE A 171 6.77 12.80 12.66
CA ILE A 171 7.50 11.87 11.79
C ILE A 171 8.49 11.04 12.61
N LEU A 172 9.33 11.68 13.43
CA LEU A 172 10.36 10.99 14.22
C LEU A 172 9.80 10.07 15.30
N THR A 173 8.58 10.32 15.78
CA THR A 173 7.90 9.49 16.79
C THR A 173 6.88 8.51 16.18
N ASN A 174 6.75 8.49 14.86
CA ASN A 174 5.77 7.61 14.20
C ASN A 174 6.20 6.14 14.32
N PRO A 175 5.37 5.26 14.89
CA PRO A 175 5.74 3.86 15.10
C PRO A 175 6.03 3.12 13.80
N THR A 176 5.35 3.47 12.72
CA THR A 176 5.58 2.89 11.38
C THR A 176 6.99 3.20 10.88
N LEU A 177 7.45 4.46 11.06
CA LEU A 177 8.79 4.87 10.63
C LEU A 177 9.89 4.30 11.52
N LEU A 178 9.62 4.16 12.82
CA LEU A 178 10.53 3.46 13.74
C LEU A 178 10.70 1.99 13.36
N GLY A 179 9.60 1.30 12.97
CA GLY A 179 9.65 -0.08 12.47
C GLY A 179 10.51 -0.21 11.20
N ILE A 180 10.34 0.74 10.25
CA ILE A 180 11.15 0.79 9.02
C ILE A 180 12.63 1.00 9.35
N ALA A 181 12.95 2.00 10.18
CA ALA A 181 14.33 2.32 10.53
C ALA A 181 15.02 1.14 11.24
N ALA A 182 14.33 0.50 12.18
CA ALA A 182 14.83 -0.67 12.88
C ALA A 182 15.03 -1.87 11.95
N GLY A 183 14.10 -2.16 11.05
CA GLY A 183 14.20 -3.24 10.06
C GLY A 183 15.34 -3.04 9.08
N PHE A 184 15.51 -1.80 8.61
CA PHE A 184 16.60 -1.44 7.73
C PHE A 184 17.97 -1.56 8.43
N ALA A 185 18.08 -1.08 9.67
CA ALA A 185 19.28 -1.24 10.47
C ALA A 185 19.63 -2.73 10.71
N TRP A 186 18.62 -3.56 11.01
CA TRP A 186 18.80 -5.01 11.16
C TRP A 186 19.35 -5.66 9.90
N SER A 187 18.77 -5.37 8.75
CA SER A 187 19.21 -5.86 7.44
C SER A 187 20.65 -5.45 7.11
N LEU A 188 21.00 -4.17 7.36
CA LEU A 188 22.36 -3.67 7.14
C LEU A 188 23.42 -4.34 8.03
N LEU A 189 23.06 -4.67 9.26
CA LEU A 189 23.94 -5.36 10.19
C LEU A 189 24.13 -6.84 9.82
N GLY A 190 23.27 -7.40 8.96
CA GLY A 190 23.34 -8.80 8.53
C GLY A 190 23.11 -9.79 9.67
N LEU A 191 22.35 -9.38 10.69
CA LEU A 191 22.10 -10.21 11.88
C LEU A 191 21.09 -11.32 11.55
N PRO A 192 21.37 -12.58 11.89
CA PRO A 192 20.40 -13.65 11.70
C PRO A 192 19.20 -13.46 12.62
N MET A 193 18.00 -13.65 12.10
CA MET A 193 16.78 -13.58 12.89
C MET A 193 16.60 -14.89 13.69
N PRO A 194 16.59 -14.86 15.03
CA PRO A 194 16.34 -16.06 15.83
C PRO A 194 14.96 -16.65 15.48
N THR A 195 14.88 -17.98 15.31
CA THR A 195 13.67 -18.66 14.83
C THR A 195 12.43 -18.32 15.67
N MET A 196 12.58 -18.28 17.00
CA MET A 196 11.47 -17.94 17.91
C MET A 196 11.01 -16.50 17.71
N ALA A 197 11.93 -15.55 17.62
CA ALA A 197 11.63 -14.16 17.37
C ALA A 197 10.95 -13.98 16.00
N GLY A 198 11.48 -14.58 14.94
CA GLY A 198 10.92 -14.54 13.61
C GLY A 198 9.49 -15.08 13.52
N LYS A 199 9.20 -16.21 14.18
CA LYS A 199 7.83 -16.76 14.26
C LYS A 199 6.88 -15.84 15.03
N THR A 200 7.32 -15.25 16.13
CA THR A 200 6.52 -14.31 16.92
C THR A 200 6.20 -13.04 16.12
N LEU A 201 7.22 -12.45 15.49
CA LEU A 201 7.05 -11.27 14.63
C LEU A 201 6.12 -11.57 13.45
N SER A 202 6.24 -12.74 12.83
CA SER A 202 5.37 -13.17 11.74
C SER A 202 3.91 -13.35 12.17
N SER A 203 3.67 -13.87 13.37
CA SER A 203 2.32 -14.00 13.93
C SER A 203 1.67 -12.64 14.19
N ILE A 204 2.40 -11.68 14.76
CA ILE A 204 1.91 -10.32 15.00
C ILE A 204 1.69 -9.58 13.67
N ALA A 205 2.66 -9.64 12.78
CA ALA A 205 2.58 -9.02 11.44
C ALA A 205 1.40 -9.56 10.63
N GLY A 206 1.11 -10.86 10.76
CA GLY A 206 -0.01 -11.52 10.09
C GLY A 206 -1.38 -10.96 10.47
N LEU A 207 -1.52 -10.28 11.61
CA LEU A 207 -2.77 -9.63 12.02
C LEU A 207 -3.04 -8.31 11.29
N THR A 208 -2.03 -7.69 10.68
CA THR A 208 -2.15 -6.36 10.06
C THR A 208 -3.26 -6.30 9.01
N SER A 209 -3.19 -7.14 8.00
CA SER A 209 -4.15 -7.11 6.88
C SER A 209 -5.55 -7.60 7.29
N PRO A 210 -5.73 -8.72 7.99
CA PRO A 210 -7.06 -9.16 8.39
C PRO A 210 -7.81 -8.15 9.27
N LEU A 211 -7.15 -7.59 10.28
CA LEU A 211 -7.77 -6.58 11.15
C LEU A 211 -8.07 -5.28 10.40
N ALA A 212 -7.17 -4.82 9.53
CA ALA A 212 -7.40 -3.64 8.72
C ALA A 212 -8.57 -3.83 7.74
N LEU A 213 -8.68 -4.99 7.10
CA LEU A 213 -9.79 -5.32 6.19
C LEU A 213 -11.14 -5.39 6.92
N LEU A 214 -11.19 -6.03 8.09
CA LEU A 214 -12.38 -6.04 8.94
C LEU A 214 -12.78 -4.60 9.35
N ALA A 215 -11.80 -3.77 9.73
CA ALA A 215 -12.04 -2.38 10.10
C ALA A 215 -12.52 -1.52 8.91
N ILE A 216 -12.00 -1.75 7.69
CA ILE A 216 -12.50 -1.11 6.47
C ILE A 216 -13.96 -1.47 6.25
N GLY A 217 -14.30 -2.75 6.31
CA GLY A 217 -15.66 -3.23 6.15
C GLY A 217 -16.62 -2.66 7.19
N ALA A 218 -16.25 -2.74 8.46
CA ALA A 218 -17.02 -2.20 9.57
C ALA A 218 -17.19 -0.67 9.49
N GLY A 219 -16.15 0.03 9.07
CA GLY A 219 -16.15 1.50 8.89
C GLY A 219 -16.79 1.98 7.60
N PHE A 220 -17.22 1.08 6.70
CA PHE A 220 -17.78 1.46 5.40
C PHE A 220 -19.16 2.10 5.54
N LYS A 221 -19.23 3.39 5.24
CA LYS A 221 -20.45 4.20 5.30
C LYS A 221 -20.99 4.43 3.89
N GLY A 222 -21.76 3.47 3.37
CA GLY A 222 -22.24 3.47 1.98
C GLY A 222 -22.82 4.79 1.53
N ARG A 223 -23.68 5.45 2.33
CA ARG A 223 -24.29 6.74 2.01
C ARG A 223 -23.25 7.89 1.90
N LYS A 224 -22.22 7.88 2.76
CA LYS A 224 -21.10 8.86 2.65
C LYS A 224 -20.18 8.51 1.45
N ALA A 225 -19.96 7.23 1.20
CA ALA A 225 -19.15 6.75 0.07
C ALA A 225 -19.73 7.20 -1.29
N LEU A 226 -21.07 7.26 -1.41
CA LEU A 226 -21.75 7.79 -2.59
C LEU A 226 -21.39 9.25 -2.87
N GLY A 227 -21.14 10.06 -1.84
CA GLY A 227 -20.67 11.44 -1.99
C GLY A 227 -19.25 11.55 -2.55
N TYR A 228 -18.46 10.48 -2.48
CA TYR A 228 -17.08 10.42 -2.94
C TYR A 228 -16.87 9.53 -4.18
N LEU A 229 -17.93 9.18 -4.92
CA LEU A 229 -17.85 8.29 -6.09
C LEU A 229 -16.85 8.82 -7.13
N ARG A 230 -16.89 10.12 -7.45
CA ARG A 230 -15.99 10.72 -8.45
C ARG A 230 -14.52 10.63 -8.02
N PRO A 231 -14.09 11.12 -6.85
CA PRO A 231 -12.70 10.95 -6.43
C PRO A 231 -12.31 9.49 -6.23
N THR A 232 -13.22 8.60 -5.81
CA THR A 232 -12.97 7.16 -5.72
C THR A 232 -12.68 6.55 -7.09
N ALA A 233 -13.52 6.83 -8.09
CA ALA A 233 -13.33 6.32 -9.45
C ALA A 233 -12.03 6.82 -10.07
N VAL A 234 -11.71 8.11 -9.90
CA VAL A 234 -10.46 8.70 -10.40
C VAL A 234 -9.24 8.07 -9.71
N ALA A 235 -9.26 7.92 -8.38
CA ALA A 235 -8.16 7.28 -7.66
C ALA A 235 -7.97 5.82 -8.08
N THR A 236 -9.07 5.07 -8.26
CA THR A 236 -9.05 3.68 -8.74
C THR A 236 -8.47 3.60 -10.15
N ALA A 237 -8.88 4.49 -11.06
CA ALA A 237 -8.37 4.53 -12.44
C ALA A 237 -6.88 4.91 -12.48
N ILE A 238 -6.45 5.89 -11.70
CA ILE A 238 -5.03 6.25 -11.57
C ILE A 238 -4.24 5.01 -11.11
N LYS A 239 -4.70 4.36 -10.05
CA LYS A 239 -4.02 3.23 -9.42
C LYS A 239 -3.91 2.01 -10.34
N LEU A 240 -5.02 1.59 -10.94
CA LEU A 240 -5.09 0.31 -11.66
C LEU A 240 -4.70 0.44 -13.14
N MET A 241 -4.82 1.63 -13.72
CA MET A 241 -4.62 1.83 -15.15
C MET A 241 -3.54 2.88 -15.46
N ALA A 242 -3.63 4.11 -14.91
CA ALA A 242 -2.75 5.19 -15.33
C ALA A 242 -1.29 4.97 -14.90
N LEU A 243 -1.03 4.52 -13.68
CA LEU A 243 0.35 4.27 -13.22
C LEU A 243 1.03 3.15 -14.01
N PRO A 244 0.41 1.96 -14.19
CA PRO A 244 0.99 0.94 -15.05
C PRO A 244 1.18 1.42 -16.50
N ALA A 245 0.19 2.11 -17.08
CA ALA A 245 0.26 2.63 -18.46
C ALA A 245 1.42 3.61 -18.67
N LEU A 246 1.73 4.41 -17.64
CA LEU A 246 2.80 5.40 -17.72
C LEU A 246 4.19 4.77 -17.56
N PHE A 247 4.36 3.86 -16.61
CA PHE A 247 5.69 3.42 -16.20
C PHE A 247 6.11 2.05 -16.75
N LEU A 248 5.18 1.15 -17.12
CA LEU A 248 5.57 -0.13 -17.74
C LEU A 248 6.26 0.06 -19.12
N PRO A 249 5.79 0.92 -20.02
CA PRO A 249 6.51 1.17 -21.27
C PRO A 249 7.92 1.71 -21.05
N VAL A 250 8.12 2.58 -20.05
CA VAL A 250 9.45 3.07 -19.68
C VAL A 250 10.34 1.94 -19.17
N ALA A 251 9.80 1.05 -18.35
CA ALA A 251 10.52 -0.12 -17.84
C ALA A 251 10.95 -1.07 -18.97
N VAL A 252 10.05 -1.35 -19.92
CA VAL A 252 10.34 -2.16 -21.12
C VAL A 252 11.44 -1.50 -21.95
N HIS A 253 11.37 -0.19 -22.17
CA HIS A 253 12.39 0.55 -22.92
C HIS A 253 13.78 0.51 -22.24
N LEU A 254 13.82 0.42 -20.92
CA LEU A 254 15.06 0.25 -20.14
C LEU A 254 15.56 -1.21 -20.09
N GLY A 255 14.87 -2.13 -20.78
CA GLY A 255 15.28 -3.52 -20.89
C GLY A 255 14.86 -4.41 -19.72
N PHE A 256 13.92 -3.99 -18.89
CA PHE A 256 13.35 -4.87 -17.87
C PHE A 256 12.36 -5.85 -18.49
N THR A 257 12.46 -7.11 -18.11
CA THR A 257 11.64 -8.24 -18.61
C THR A 257 11.15 -9.10 -17.46
N ASP A 258 10.25 -10.02 -17.75
CA ASP A 258 9.83 -11.14 -16.89
C ASP A 258 9.50 -10.75 -15.45
N GLU A 259 10.20 -11.34 -14.47
CA GLU A 259 9.96 -11.13 -13.04
C GLU A 259 9.98 -9.64 -12.64
N LYS A 260 10.90 -8.85 -13.22
CA LYS A 260 11.03 -7.42 -12.95
C LYS A 260 9.78 -6.66 -13.38
N LEU A 261 9.25 -6.95 -14.57
CA LEU A 261 8.03 -6.31 -15.07
C LEU A 261 6.79 -6.73 -14.29
N VAL A 262 6.67 -8.01 -13.91
CA VAL A 262 5.53 -8.48 -13.11
C VAL A 262 5.58 -7.90 -11.71
N ALA A 263 6.74 -7.84 -11.06
CA ALA A 263 6.89 -7.18 -9.77
C ALA A 263 6.51 -5.68 -9.85
N LEU A 264 7.01 -4.99 -10.88
CA LEU A 264 6.69 -3.60 -11.14
C LEU A 264 5.19 -3.37 -11.41
N LEU A 265 4.56 -4.25 -12.20
CA LEU A 265 3.11 -4.21 -12.44
C LEU A 265 2.34 -4.30 -11.11
N VAL A 266 2.70 -5.23 -10.23
CA VAL A 266 2.04 -5.36 -8.92
C VAL A 266 2.33 -4.15 -8.04
N MET A 267 3.53 -3.59 -8.08
CA MET A 267 3.89 -2.36 -7.38
C MET A 267 3.01 -1.19 -7.81
N LEU A 268 2.75 -1.02 -9.09
CA LEU A 268 2.01 0.11 -9.65
C LEU A 268 0.50 -0.11 -9.65
N GLY A 269 0.04 -1.30 -10.08
CA GLY A 269 -1.33 -1.57 -10.48
C GLY A 269 -2.10 -2.55 -9.59
N SER A 270 -1.59 -2.94 -8.41
CA SER A 270 -2.34 -3.79 -7.49
C SER A 270 -3.27 -3.01 -6.56
N ILE A 271 -3.99 -3.71 -5.70
CA ILE A 271 -4.93 -3.13 -4.73
C ILE A 271 -4.26 -2.07 -3.84
N ALA A 272 -5.02 -1.04 -3.47
CA ALA A 272 -4.60 -0.13 -2.41
C ALA A 272 -4.46 -0.90 -1.08
N THR A 273 -3.32 -0.76 -0.41
CA THR A 273 -3.07 -1.52 0.82
C THR A 273 -4.03 -1.14 1.94
N PRO A 274 -4.59 -2.11 2.69
CA PRO A 274 -5.49 -1.83 3.82
C PRO A 274 -4.89 -0.93 4.89
N SER A 275 -3.57 -0.89 5.04
CA SER A 275 -2.87 0.00 5.97
C SER A 275 -3.10 1.49 5.65
N CYS A 276 -3.46 1.86 4.41
CA CYS A 276 -3.85 3.23 4.06
C CYS A 276 -5.03 3.71 4.92
N TYR A 277 -6.05 2.86 5.07
CA TYR A 277 -7.22 3.19 5.89
C TYR A 277 -6.87 3.39 7.36
N VAL A 278 -6.10 2.46 7.91
CA VAL A 278 -5.66 2.52 9.31
C VAL A 278 -4.85 3.78 9.57
N MET A 279 -3.88 4.10 8.69
CA MET A 279 -3.06 5.31 8.81
C MET A 279 -3.91 6.58 8.71
N ALA A 280 -4.80 6.68 7.72
CA ALA A 280 -5.71 7.82 7.58
C ALA A 280 -6.54 8.02 8.86
N LYS A 281 -7.16 6.97 9.39
CA LYS A 281 -7.95 7.03 10.62
C LYS A 281 -7.13 7.47 11.83
N GLN A 282 -5.95 6.89 12.04
CA GLN A 282 -5.10 7.21 13.20
C GLN A 282 -4.45 8.60 13.11
N MET A 283 -4.35 9.15 11.91
CA MET A 283 -3.82 10.49 11.66
C MET A 283 -4.92 11.56 11.49
N GLY A 284 -6.15 11.25 11.95
CA GLY A 284 -7.25 12.22 12.08
C GLY A 284 -8.07 12.45 10.81
N HIS A 285 -7.85 11.68 9.74
CA HIS A 285 -8.68 11.75 8.53
C HIS A 285 -9.97 10.93 8.67
N GLU A 286 -10.97 11.23 7.84
CA GLU A 286 -12.25 10.49 7.87
C GLU A 286 -12.13 9.02 7.45
N GLY A 287 -11.20 8.70 6.55
CA GLY A 287 -10.98 7.35 6.04
C GLY A 287 -12.05 6.86 5.06
N VAL A 288 -13.08 7.66 4.76
CA VAL A 288 -14.18 7.24 3.88
C VAL A 288 -13.71 7.05 2.44
N LEU A 289 -12.95 8.02 1.91
CA LEU A 289 -12.37 7.91 0.57
C LEU A 289 -11.39 6.74 0.50
N THR A 290 -10.50 6.64 1.48
CA THR A 290 -9.52 5.55 1.54
C THR A 290 -10.18 4.17 1.57
N GLY A 291 -11.21 3.99 2.41
CA GLY A 291 -11.97 2.74 2.48
C GLY A 291 -12.68 2.41 1.15
N SER A 292 -13.29 3.41 0.51
CA SER A 292 -13.96 3.24 -0.78
C SER A 292 -12.99 2.82 -1.88
N VAL A 293 -11.80 3.44 -1.96
CA VAL A 293 -10.76 3.07 -2.94
C VAL A 293 -10.19 1.68 -2.64
N CYS A 294 -9.99 1.31 -1.36
CA CYS A 294 -9.57 -0.05 -1.02
C CYS A 294 -10.58 -1.08 -1.53
N VAL A 295 -11.89 -0.86 -1.34
CA VAL A 295 -12.93 -1.76 -1.83
C VAL A 295 -12.93 -1.84 -3.36
N THR A 296 -12.96 -0.69 -4.05
CA THR A 296 -13.04 -0.66 -5.52
C THR A 296 -11.78 -1.23 -6.17
N THR A 297 -10.59 -0.90 -5.67
CA THR A 297 -9.35 -1.48 -6.20
C THR A 297 -9.27 -2.99 -5.95
N THR A 298 -9.80 -3.50 -4.84
CA THR A 298 -9.84 -4.95 -4.59
C THR A 298 -10.76 -5.66 -5.57
N LEU A 299 -11.92 -5.08 -5.89
CA LEU A 299 -12.86 -5.65 -6.86
C LEU A 299 -12.32 -5.63 -8.30
N PHE A 300 -11.71 -4.52 -8.69
CA PHE A 300 -11.30 -4.32 -10.09
C PHE A 300 -9.87 -4.77 -10.39
N SER A 301 -9.01 -4.97 -9.39
CA SER A 301 -7.62 -5.36 -9.60
C SER A 301 -7.46 -6.72 -10.27
N ALA A 302 -8.35 -7.67 -10.01
CA ALA A 302 -8.31 -8.98 -10.69
C ALA A 302 -8.38 -8.83 -12.22
N PHE A 303 -9.26 -7.93 -12.69
CA PHE A 303 -9.43 -7.66 -14.11
C PHE A 303 -8.27 -6.83 -14.67
N SER A 304 -7.86 -5.77 -13.96
CA SER A 304 -6.77 -4.91 -14.43
C SER A 304 -5.42 -5.62 -14.46
N LEU A 305 -5.08 -6.41 -13.44
CA LEU A 305 -3.84 -7.19 -13.42
C LEU A 305 -3.84 -8.25 -14.54
N THR A 306 -4.97 -8.94 -14.74
CA THR A 306 -5.09 -9.90 -15.86
C THR A 306 -4.93 -9.21 -17.21
N PHE A 307 -5.53 -8.03 -17.40
CA PHE A 307 -5.39 -7.24 -18.64
C PHE A 307 -3.92 -6.87 -18.88
N TRP A 308 -3.22 -6.35 -17.87
CA TRP A 308 -1.82 -5.96 -17.99
C TRP A 308 -0.89 -7.15 -18.24
N LEU A 309 -1.10 -8.27 -17.54
CA LEU A 309 -0.33 -9.50 -17.78
C LEU A 309 -0.55 -10.03 -19.21
N PHE A 310 -1.80 -10.00 -19.68
CA PHE A 310 -2.09 -10.39 -21.05
C PHE A 310 -1.41 -9.46 -22.06
N LEU A 311 -1.44 -8.15 -21.84
CA LEU A 311 -0.78 -7.18 -22.71
C LEU A 311 0.74 -7.39 -22.75
N LEU A 312 1.39 -7.52 -21.60
CA LEU A 312 2.84 -7.75 -21.51
C LEU A 312 3.26 -9.07 -22.18
N ARG A 313 2.44 -10.12 -22.04
CA ARG A 313 2.66 -11.40 -22.74
C ARG A 313 2.50 -11.27 -24.25
N SER A 314 1.46 -10.59 -24.71
CA SER A 314 1.22 -10.38 -26.14
C SER A 314 2.33 -9.57 -26.83
N MET A 315 3.02 -8.72 -26.04
CA MET A 315 4.17 -7.94 -26.50
C MET A 315 5.48 -8.70 -26.39
N GLY A 316 5.48 -9.95 -25.87
CA GLY A 316 6.69 -10.74 -25.64
C GLY A 316 7.63 -10.22 -24.55
N CYS A 317 7.10 -9.37 -23.64
CA CYS A 317 7.89 -8.78 -22.56
C CYS A 317 7.98 -9.69 -21.32
N ILE A 318 7.08 -10.64 -21.18
CA ILE A 318 7.04 -11.65 -20.11
C ILE A 318 6.70 -13.03 -20.67
N ALA A 319 7.24 -14.09 -20.05
CA ALA A 319 7.01 -15.49 -20.42
C ALA A 319 5.57 -15.99 -20.11
#